data_6147aacbeedafc18dd63c7dc897fa1ee
#
_entry.id   6147aacbeedafc18dd63c7dc897fa1ee
#
_cell.length_a   1.000
_cell.length_b   1.000
_cell.length_c   1.000
_cell.angle_alpha   90.00
_cell.angle_beta   90.00
_cell.angle_gamma   90.00
#
_symmetry.space_group_name_H-M   'P 1'
#
loop_
_entity.id
_entity.type
_entity.pdbx_description
1 polymer ?
#
loop_
_entity_poly.entity_id
_entity_poly.type
_entity_poly.pdbx_seq_one_letter_code
_entity_poly.pdbx_strand_id
1 'polypeptide(L)'
;MPTPSLLPPVLPEPSPGSWVTVNTGPVPLRCWWAPTSSVKPATRAVIVLPEIFGLNGWVRGVADRLSAAGVPALAMPLFARTAPELELGYDPEATREGRRHKEATKTEEILADVQASIDWLREALGTGDQPLRITVVGFCFGGHAA
;
A
#
# COMPACT_ATOMS: atom_id res chain seq x y z
N MET A 1 -42.59 24.00 -5.60
CA MET A 1 -41.27 23.89 -6.21
C MET A 1 -40.43 22.94 -5.36
N PRO A 2 -40.03 21.84 -5.95
CA PRO A 2 -39.12 20.97 -5.22
C PRO A 2 -37.80 21.72 -4.99
N THR A 3 -37.31 21.70 -3.75
CA THR A 3 -35.99 22.22 -3.43
C THR A 3 -34.95 21.31 -4.09
N PRO A 4 -33.96 21.88 -4.80
CA PRO A 4 -32.89 21.06 -5.34
C PRO A 4 -32.18 20.33 -4.21
N SER A 5 -31.89 19.07 -4.43
CA SER A 5 -31.14 18.29 -3.48
C SER A 5 -29.79 18.94 -3.22
N LEU A 6 -29.56 19.37 -1.97
CA LEU A 6 -28.28 19.93 -1.53
C LEU A 6 -27.27 18.83 -1.15
N LEU A 7 -27.59 17.56 -1.42
CA LEU A 7 -26.65 16.49 -1.22
C LEU A 7 -25.49 16.69 -2.22
N PRO A 8 -24.24 16.64 -1.74
CA PRO A 8 -23.10 16.69 -2.64
C PRO A 8 -23.23 15.55 -3.66
N PRO A 9 -22.73 15.76 -4.89
CA PRO A 9 -22.72 14.67 -5.87
C PRO A 9 -22.08 13.46 -5.24
N VAL A 10 -22.74 12.30 -5.34
CA VAL A 10 -22.15 11.04 -4.91
C VAL A 10 -20.93 10.84 -5.80
N LEU A 11 -19.74 11.06 -5.24
CA LEU A 11 -18.50 10.70 -5.91
C LEU A 11 -18.55 9.20 -6.15
N PRO A 12 -18.14 8.73 -7.33
CA PRO A 12 -18.05 7.29 -7.56
C PRO A 12 -17.22 6.69 -6.43
N GLU A 13 -17.76 5.68 -5.76
CA GLU A 13 -17.02 4.94 -4.76
C GLU A 13 -15.68 4.51 -5.38
N PRO A 14 -14.56 4.76 -4.72
CA PRO A 14 -13.29 4.25 -5.21
C PRO A 14 -13.41 2.73 -5.35
N SER A 15 -12.82 2.17 -6.40
CA SER A 15 -12.73 0.72 -6.50
C SER A 15 -12.11 0.21 -5.20
N PRO A 16 -12.82 -0.64 -4.44
CA PRO A 16 -12.28 -1.12 -3.16
C PRO A 16 -10.96 -1.83 -3.41
N GLY A 17 -9.96 -1.54 -2.60
CA GLY A 17 -8.72 -2.27 -2.63
C GLY A 17 -8.95 -3.75 -2.32
N SER A 18 -8.00 -4.56 -2.66
CA SER A 18 -8.05 -6.00 -2.39
C SER A 18 -6.67 -6.54 -2.02
N TRP A 19 -6.66 -7.69 -1.35
CA TRP A 19 -5.42 -8.40 -1.08
C TRP A 19 -4.89 -9.03 -2.36
N VAL A 20 -3.59 -8.83 -2.61
CA VAL A 20 -2.87 -9.46 -3.72
C VAL A 20 -1.58 -10.06 -3.18
N THR A 21 -1.05 -11.05 -3.88
CA THR A 21 0.26 -11.61 -3.55
C THR A 21 1.27 -11.13 -4.58
N VAL A 22 2.32 -10.45 -4.11
CA VAL A 22 3.44 -10.02 -4.93
C VAL A 22 4.51 -11.11 -4.90
N ASN A 23 4.79 -11.73 -6.04
CA ASN A 23 5.72 -12.85 -6.19
C ASN A 23 6.96 -12.52 -7.02
N THR A 24 7.27 -11.26 -7.21
CA THR A 24 8.39 -10.79 -8.03
C THR A 24 9.72 -10.73 -7.28
N GLY A 25 9.75 -11.10 -6.02
CA GLY A 25 10.93 -11.04 -5.17
C GLY A 25 11.24 -12.34 -4.44
N PRO A 26 12.15 -12.30 -3.46
CA PRO A 26 12.64 -13.51 -2.78
C PRO A 26 11.60 -14.22 -1.90
N VAL A 27 10.61 -13.49 -1.42
CA VAL A 27 9.50 -14.05 -0.62
C VAL A 27 8.16 -13.50 -1.14
N PRO A 28 7.06 -14.26 -1.00
CA PRO A 28 5.74 -13.74 -1.34
C PRO A 28 5.34 -12.63 -0.36
N LEU A 29 4.75 -11.56 -0.89
CA LEU A 29 4.28 -10.43 -0.09
C LEU A 29 2.76 -10.33 -0.19
N ARG A 30 2.08 -10.36 0.94
CA ARG A 30 0.64 -10.12 1.02
C ARG A 30 0.41 -8.62 1.11
N CYS A 31 0.09 -8.01 -0.03
CA CYS A 31 -0.07 -6.57 -0.17
C CYS A 31 -1.53 -6.17 -0.32
N TRP A 32 -1.83 -4.92 0.04
CA TRP A 32 -3.14 -4.32 -0.27
C TRP A 32 -3.01 -3.48 -1.54
N TRP A 33 -3.72 -3.89 -2.58
CA TRP A 33 -3.69 -3.23 -3.87
C TRP A 33 -4.95 -2.40 -4.10
N ALA A 34 -4.78 -1.10 -4.26
CA ALA A 34 -5.84 -0.16 -4.58
C ALA A 34 -5.61 0.42 -5.98
N PRO A 35 -6.20 -0.21 -7.01
CA PRO A 35 -6.10 0.28 -8.38
C PRO A 35 -7.00 1.50 -8.59
N THR A 36 -6.78 2.22 -9.67
CA THR A 36 -7.69 3.29 -10.10
C THR A 36 -8.66 2.77 -11.16
N SER A 37 -9.83 3.39 -11.22
CA SER A 37 -10.84 3.10 -12.23
C SER A 37 -10.59 3.80 -13.58
N SER A 38 -9.47 4.52 -13.72
CA SER A 38 -9.13 5.23 -14.95
C SER A 38 -8.86 4.26 -16.10
N VAL A 39 -9.43 4.56 -17.27
CA VAL A 39 -9.15 3.84 -18.53
C VAL A 39 -7.81 4.23 -19.14
N LYS A 40 -7.20 5.32 -18.67
CA LYS A 40 -5.88 5.76 -19.15
C LYS A 40 -4.78 4.97 -18.44
N PRO A 41 -3.68 4.63 -19.12
CA PRO A 41 -2.53 4.02 -18.47
C PRO A 41 -2.03 4.90 -17.32
N ALA A 42 -1.71 4.29 -16.20
CA ALA A 42 -1.14 5.00 -15.06
C ALA A 42 0.26 5.49 -15.40
N THR A 43 0.57 6.74 -15.06
CA THR A 43 1.91 7.32 -15.21
C THR A 43 2.67 7.39 -13.90
N ARG A 44 1.97 7.15 -12.79
CA ARG A 44 2.57 7.13 -11.45
C ARG A 44 1.82 6.14 -10.56
N ALA A 45 2.52 5.65 -9.56
CA ALA A 45 1.98 4.78 -8.53
C ALA A 45 2.68 5.07 -7.21
N VAL A 46 2.07 4.67 -6.10
CA VAL A 46 2.63 4.85 -4.76
C VAL A 46 2.75 3.49 -4.08
N ILE A 47 3.90 3.25 -3.45
CA ILE A 47 4.08 2.17 -2.50
C ILE A 47 3.93 2.78 -1.11
N VAL A 48 3.02 2.24 -0.31
CA VAL A 48 2.75 2.69 1.05
C VAL A 48 3.40 1.71 2.03
N LEU A 49 4.31 2.22 2.86
CA LEU A 49 4.97 1.43 3.90
C LEU A 49 4.35 1.75 5.26
N PRO A 50 3.90 0.73 6.00
CA PRO A 50 3.20 0.92 7.26
C PRO A 50 4.13 1.27 8.41
N GLU A 51 3.52 1.60 9.54
CA GLU A 51 4.14 1.58 10.86
C GLU A 51 4.45 0.13 11.28
N ILE A 52 4.95 -0.04 12.50
CA ILE A 52 5.23 -1.38 13.05
C ILE A 52 3.96 -2.23 13.29
N PHE A 53 2.79 -1.68 13.03
CA PHE A 53 1.50 -2.33 13.27
C PHE A 53 0.98 -3.14 12.06
N GLY A 54 1.74 -3.20 10.98
CA GLY A 54 1.37 -3.96 9.79
C GLY A 54 0.32 -3.27 8.91
N LEU A 55 -0.20 -4.01 7.96
CA LEU A 55 -1.20 -3.52 7.02
C LEU A 55 -2.61 -3.55 7.62
N ASN A 56 -2.81 -2.78 8.69
CA ASN A 56 -4.09 -2.65 9.35
C ASN A 56 -5.08 -1.77 8.54
N GLY A 57 -6.29 -1.62 9.04
CA GLY A 57 -7.34 -0.85 8.35
C GLY A 57 -6.96 0.58 8.04
N TRP A 58 -6.16 1.23 8.90
CA TRP A 58 -5.72 2.60 8.67
C TRP A 58 -4.80 2.72 7.44
N VAL A 59 -3.81 1.83 7.34
CA VAL A 59 -2.86 1.82 6.21
C VAL A 59 -3.56 1.47 4.90
N ARG A 60 -4.44 0.45 4.93
CA ARG A 60 -5.25 0.11 3.76
C ARG A 60 -6.11 1.30 3.32
N GLY A 61 -6.67 2.04 4.28
CA GLY A 61 -7.43 3.25 4.00
C GLY A 61 -6.60 4.35 3.34
N VAL A 62 -5.31 4.47 3.68
CA VAL A 62 -4.39 5.40 3.00
C VAL A 62 -4.27 5.04 1.52
N ALA A 63 -4.04 3.76 1.22
CA ALA A 63 -3.96 3.28 -0.17
C ALA A 63 -5.28 3.52 -0.93
N ASP A 64 -6.41 3.23 -0.29
CA ASP A 64 -7.72 3.43 -0.91
C ASP A 64 -7.98 4.92 -1.21
N ARG A 65 -7.58 5.83 -0.32
CA ARG A 65 -7.72 7.28 -0.56
C ARG A 65 -6.82 7.78 -1.69
N LEU A 66 -5.61 7.25 -1.82
CA LEU A 66 -4.73 7.57 -2.96
C LEU A 66 -5.37 7.11 -4.27
N SER A 67 -5.90 5.91 -4.29
CA SER A 67 -6.64 5.39 -5.45
C SER A 67 -7.83 6.27 -5.81
N ALA A 68 -8.62 6.70 -4.82
CA ALA A 68 -9.74 7.60 -5.02
C ALA A 68 -9.31 8.95 -5.61
N ALA A 69 -8.10 9.41 -5.30
CA ALA A 69 -7.51 10.63 -5.85
C ALA A 69 -6.87 10.42 -7.23
N GLY A 70 -6.95 9.23 -7.80
CA GLY A 70 -6.47 8.91 -9.14
C GLY A 70 -5.06 8.35 -9.20
N VAL A 71 -4.47 7.95 -8.07
CA VAL A 71 -3.12 7.38 -8.00
C VAL A 71 -3.19 5.95 -7.47
N PRO A 72 -2.90 4.94 -8.30
CA PRO A 72 -2.90 3.55 -7.81
C PRO A 72 -1.85 3.38 -6.71
N ALA A 73 -2.21 2.64 -5.68
CA ALA A 73 -1.37 2.48 -4.49
C ALA A 73 -1.29 1.02 -4.04
N LEU A 74 -0.08 0.60 -3.71
CA LEU A 74 0.23 -0.73 -3.18
C LEU A 74 0.77 -0.57 -1.76
N ALA A 75 0.02 -1.04 -0.76
CA ALA A 75 0.52 -1.11 0.60
C ALA A 75 1.26 -2.43 0.80
N MET A 76 2.51 -2.35 1.23
CA MET A 76 3.44 -3.47 1.33
C MET A 76 3.75 -3.79 2.81
N PRO A 77 3.75 -5.08 3.21
CA PRO A 77 4.14 -5.43 4.58
C PRO A 77 5.64 -5.23 4.79
N LEU A 78 6.04 -4.85 6.01
CA LEU A 78 7.45 -4.70 6.37
C LEU A 78 8.05 -5.98 6.96
N PHE A 79 7.20 -6.87 7.48
CA PHE A 79 7.62 -8.05 8.24
C PHE A 79 7.22 -9.36 7.57
N ALA A 80 7.41 -9.44 6.26
CA ALA A 80 6.95 -10.59 5.47
C ALA A 80 7.52 -11.94 5.95
N ARG A 81 8.68 -11.92 6.58
CA ARG A 81 9.37 -13.16 7.03
C ARG A 81 8.97 -13.58 8.42
N THR A 82 8.53 -12.67 9.28
CA THR A 82 8.15 -12.97 10.67
C THR A 82 6.66 -12.89 10.93
N ALA A 83 5.95 -12.04 10.21
CA ALA A 83 4.53 -11.82 10.40
C ALA A 83 3.86 -11.31 9.10
N PRO A 84 3.72 -12.18 8.08
CA PRO A 84 3.24 -11.76 6.74
C PRO A 84 1.80 -11.22 6.72
N GLU A 85 1.01 -11.52 7.74
CA GLU A 85 -0.40 -11.10 7.83
C GLU A 85 -0.67 -10.17 9.01
N LEU A 86 0.36 -9.51 9.52
CA LEU A 86 0.23 -8.67 10.71
C LEU A 86 -0.74 -7.51 10.51
N GLU A 87 -1.71 -7.42 11.41
CA GLU A 87 -2.66 -6.32 11.51
C GLU A 87 -2.91 -6.01 12.99
N LEU A 88 -2.12 -5.09 13.53
CA LEU A 88 -2.21 -4.74 14.95
C LEU A 88 -3.01 -3.45 15.16
N GLY A 89 -3.62 -3.35 16.34
CA GLY A 89 -4.11 -2.08 16.86
C GLY A 89 -2.98 -1.24 17.42
N TYR A 90 -3.32 -0.23 18.24
CA TYR A 90 -2.35 0.77 18.74
C TYR A 90 -2.16 0.71 20.25
N ASP A 91 -2.58 -0.36 20.91
CA ASP A 91 -2.40 -0.54 22.35
C ASP A 91 -0.93 -0.88 22.71
N PRO A 92 -0.57 -0.83 24.01
CA PRO A 92 0.81 -1.12 24.43
C PRO A 92 1.31 -2.51 24.07
N GLU A 93 0.44 -3.52 24.09
CA GLU A 93 0.80 -4.89 23.72
C GLU A 93 1.09 -5.00 22.23
N ALA A 94 0.27 -4.38 21.39
CA ALA A 94 0.49 -4.29 19.95
C ALA A 94 1.82 -3.60 19.63
N THR A 95 2.14 -2.53 20.35
CA THR A 95 3.41 -1.83 20.20
C THR A 95 4.60 -2.74 20.53
N ARG A 96 4.51 -3.53 21.60
CA ARG A 96 5.57 -4.50 21.95
C ARG A 96 5.73 -5.57 20.87
N GLU A 97 4.64 -6.08 20.36
CA GLU A 97 4.68 -7.07 19.28
C GLU A 97 5.27 -6.50 18.00
N GLY A 98 4.84 -5.33 17.58
CA GLY A 98 5.38 -4.65 16.40
C GLY A 98 6.89 -4.38 16.52
N ARG A 99 7.36 -3.98 17.69
CA ARG A 99 8.79 -3.76 17.95
C ARG A 99 9.60 -5.05 17.84
N ARG A 100 9.06 -6.17 18.29
CA ARG A 100 9.74 -7.47 18.16
C ARG A 100 9.97 -7.82 16.69
N HIS A 101 8.96 -7.61 15.84
CA HIS A 101 9.11 -7.86 14.42
C HIS A 101 10.08 -6.89 13.76
N LYS A 102 10.06 -5.62 14.15
CA LYS A 102 11.02 -4.62 13.70
C LYS A 102 12.46 -5.04 14.01
N GLU A 103 12.71 -5.47 15.23
CA GLU A 103 14.05 -5.91 15.68
C GLU A 103 14.52 -7.17 14.95
N ALA A 104 13.60 -8.04 14.55
CA ALA A 104 13.90 -9.28 13.82
C ALA A 104 14.04 -9.07 12.30
N THR A 105 13.78 -7.87 11.80
CA THR A 105 13.77 -7.58 10.35
C THR A 105 15.00 -6.76 9.97
N LYS A 106 15.68 -7.20 8.92
CA LYS A 106 16.86 -6.51 8.38
C LYS A 106 16.45 -5.50 7.32
N THR A 107 17.15 -4.38 7.27
CA THR A 107 16.94 -3.34 6.27
C THR A 107 17.03 -3.88 4.84
N GLU A 108 17.99 -4.76 4.57
CA GLU A 108 18.19 -5.37 3.26
C GLU A 108 16.98 -6.18 2.80
N GLU A 109 16.28 -6.82 3.74
CA GLU A 109 15.05 -7.56 3.46
C GLU A 109 13.93 -6.62 3.02
N ILE A 110 13.78 -5.49 3.72
CA ILE A 110 12.78 -4.47 3.35
C ILE A 110 13.10 -3.88 1.98
N LEU A 111 14.36 -3.57 1.71
CA LEU A 111 14.78 -3.03 0.40
C LEU A 111 14.50 -4.01 -0.73
N ALA A 112 14.76 -5.30 -0.51
CA ALA A 112 14.44 -6.34 -1.49
C ALA A 112 12.92 -6.43 -1.74
N ASP A 113 12.12 -6.29 -0.70
CA ASP A 113 10.66 -6.32 -0.80
C ASP A 113 10.11 -5.07 -1.52
N VAL A 114 10.70 -3.90 -1.27
CA VAL A 114 10.36 -2.67 -2.03
C VAL A 114 10.69 -2.85 -3.50
N GLN A 115 11.86 -3.41 -3.83
CA GLN A 115 12.22 -3.68 -5.23
C GLN A 115 11.24 -4.66 -5.88
N ALA A 116 10.85 -5.72 -5.17
CA ALA A 116 9.85 -6.67 -5.65
C ALA A 116 8.51 -5.98 -5.94
N SER A 117 8.11 -5.05 -5.08
CA SER A 117 6.88 -4.28 -5.25
C SER A 117 6.96 -3.33 -6.45
N ILE A 118 8.12 -2.71 -6.67
CA ILE A 118 8.37 -1.88 -7.86
C ILE A 118 8.22 -2.72 -9.14
N ASP A 119 8.85 -3.88 -9.17
CA ASP A 119 8.80 -4.78 -10.33
C ASP A 119 7.36 -5.24 -10.60
N TRP A 120 6.62 -5.58 -9.55
CA TRP A 120 5.22 -5.97 -9.67
C TRP A 120 4.35 -4.83 -10.24
N LEU A 121 4.54 -3.60 -9.75
CA LEU A 121 3.80 -2.44 -10.24
C LEU A 121 4.10 -2.16 -11.71
N ARG A 122 5.35 -2.31 -12.13
CA ARG A 122 5.72 -2.15 -13.54
C ARG A 122 5.08 -3.20 -14.44
N GLU A 123 4.97 -4.43 -13.98
CA GLU A 123 4.24 -5.48 -14.70
C GLU A 123 2.74 -5.19 -14.76
N ALA A 124 2.15 -4.75 -13.64
CA ALA A 124 0.71 -4.50 -13.54
C ALA A 124 0.25 -3.25 -14.32
N LEU A 125 1.09 -2.21 -14.40
CA LEU A 125 0.72 -0.89 -14.90
C LEU A 125 1.56 -0.42 -16.10
N GLY A 126 2.66 -1.04 -16.38
CA GLY A 126 3.71 -0.55 -17.26
C GLY A 126 3.51 -0.79 -18.76
N THR A 127 2.31 -0.56 -19.31
CA THR A 127 2.01 -0.83 -20.72
C THR A 127 2.06 0.40 -21.64
N GLY A 128 2.44 1.56 -21.12
CA GLY A 128 2.48 2.81 -21.89
C GLY A 128 3.89 3.18 -22.37
N ASP A 129 3.95 4.12 -23.32
CA ASP A 129 5.22 4.70 -23.81
C ASP A 129 5.90 5.58 -22.75
N GLN A 130 5.18 5.97 -21.71
CA GLN A 130 5.67 6.78 -20.60
C GLN A 130 6.21 5.88 -19.48
N PRO A 131 7.39 6.17 -18.92
CA PRO A 131 7.89 5.41 -17.78
C PRO A 131 6.97 5.63 -16.57
N LEU A 132 6.67 4.55 -15.85
CA LEU A 132 5.92 4.61 -14.60
C LEU A 132 6.80 5.22 -13.51
N ARG A 133 6.34 6.32 -12.92
CA ARG A 133 6.99 6.95 -11.76
C ARG A 133 6.43 6.33 -10.49
N ILE A 134 7.29 5.80 -9.66
CA ILE A 134 6.90 5.17 -8.40
C ILE A 134 7.45 5.98 -7.24
N THR A 135 6.56 6.37 -6.34
CA THR A 135 6.90 7.08 -5.11
C THR A 135 6.69 6.14 -3.93
N VAL A 136 7.60 6.14 -2.99
CA VAL A 136 7.48 5.39 -1.75
C VAL A 136 7.12 6.37 -0.64
N VAL A 137 6.02 6.09 0.06
CA VAL A 137 5.55 6.86 1.21
C VAL A 137 5.55 5.95 2.42
N GLY A 138 6.18 6.38 3.50
CA GLY A 138 6.25 5.58 4.71
C GLY A 138 5.80 6.34 5.94
N PHE A 139 5.31 5.61 6.92
CA PHE A 139 4.85 6.14 8.20
C PHE A 139 5.69 5.55 9.33
N CYS A 140 6.20 6.39 10.24
CA CYS A 140 7.03 5.96 11.37
C CYS A 140 8.21 5.10 10.90
N PHE A 141 8.27 3.83 11.29
CA PHE A 141 9.31 2.90 10.82
C PHE A 141 9.30 2.73 9.31
N GLY A 142 8.11 2.70 8.67
CA GLY A 142 7.99 2.71 7.21
C GLY A 142 8.61 3.96 6.57
N GLY A 143 8.47 5.13 7.22
CA GLY A 143 9.12 6.36 6.79
C GLY A 143 10.64 6.30 6.85
N HIS A 144 11.18 5.59 7.83
CA HIS A 144 12.63 5.36 7.95
C HIS A 144 13.14 4.45 6.82
N ALA A 145 12.33 3.50 6.38
CA ALA A 145 12.67 2.57 5.31
C ALA A 145 12.48 3.15 3.89
N ALA A 146 11.65 4.18 3.78
CA ALA A 146 11.29 4.81 2.50
C ALA A 146 12.49 5.66 1.87
#